data_1c224c596d393fe6addbe4fa607ad5c6
#
_entry.id   1c224c596d393fe6addbe4fa607ad5c6
#
_cell.length_a   1.000
_cell.length_b   1.000
_cell.length_c   1.000
_cell.angle_alpha   90.00
_cell.angle_beta   90.00
_cell.angle_gamma   90.00
#
_symmetry.space_group_name_H-M   'P 1'
#
loop_
_entity.id
_entity.type
_entity.pdbx_description
1 polymer ?
#
loop_
_entity_poly.entity_id
_entity_poly.type
_entity_poly.pdbx_seq_one_letter_code
_entity_poly.pdbx_strand_id
1 'polypeptide(L)'
;MVVALAWTGLLAGLTGCTGQRPLVNDAKPRPPGETIRITPKDGAKDIGVRERIEVSVADGRLERVRVVQIEDASPTALPGRISGDGRVWTPAGRARIALAAKYSVDVVAVDGRGRRSARHSTFTTAVPTDQFTGYFSPENRATVGTGMIISFDFNRKIRNRAAVERAIEVTSDPPVEVSGHWFGDQRLDFRPRTYWKPGTEVAIRVGLRDVQAAPGVFGIQNKNVGFRVARSQISRVDARKHTMEVRRDGMLLSTLPITAGAPENPTYNGKMVVTELYDVTRMNGETVGFGGEYDIEDVPHALRLTTSGTFLHGNYWASEETFGAENVSHGCVGLRDVRGGAPDTPAGWFFYQTLIGDVVEVVNSHDRTVAADNGLGGWNLSWQRWKEGSAVH
;
A
#
# COMPACT_ATOMS: atom_id res chain seq x y z
N MET A 1 -17.01 -51.16 -65.39
CA MET A 1 -15.94 -51.63 -66.31
C MET A 1 -14.70 -51.73 -65.49
N VAL A 2 -14.45 -52.84 -64.78
CA VAL A 2 -13.59 -53.97 -65.15
C VAL A 2 -12.23 -53.41 -65.57
N VAL A 3 -11.11 -53.70 -64.86
CA VAL A 3 -10.37 -54.96 -64.88
C VAL A 3 -9.45 -55.07 -63.65
N ALA A 4 -9.58 -56.16 -62.91
CA ALA A 4 -8.55 -56.71 -62.02
C ALA A 4 -7.47 -57.43 -62.76
N LEU A 5 -6.26 -57.45 -62.24
CA LEU A 5 -5.28 -58.49 -62.58
C LEU A 5 -4.45 -58.82 -61.35
N ALA A 6 -4.67 -60.05 -60.89
CA ALA A 6 -3.84 -60.76 -59.94
C ALA A 6 -2.71 -61.50 -60.71
N TRP A 7 -1.55 -61.59 -60.10
CA TRP A 7 -0.58 -62.67 -60.42
C TRP A 7 0.11 -63.19 -59.17
N THR A 8 0.08 -64.46 -59.06
CA THR A 8 0.54 -65.36 -58.01
C THR A 8 1.97 -65.79 -58.21
N GLY A 9 2.65 -66.12 -57.12
CA GLY A 9 3.59 -67.29 -57.04
C GLY A 9 5.05 -66.88 -56.89
N LEU A 10 5.78 -67.25 -55.89
CA LEU A 10 6.34 -68.57 -55.64
C LEU A 10 7.18 -68.58 -54.35
N LEU A 11 6.96 -69.57 -53.50
CA LEU A 11 7.80 -69.91 -52.34
C LEU A 11 9.18 -70.51 -52.84
N ALA A 12 10.25 -70.10 -52.11
CA ALA A 12 11.41 -70.98 -51.95
C ALA A 12 12.05 -70.66 -50.59
N GLY A 13 11.95 -71.60 -49.69
CA GLY A 13 12.62 -71.53 -48.40
C GLY A 13 14.10 -71.97 -48.57
N LEU A 14 14.94 -71.49 -47.69
CA LEU A 14 16.18 -72.09 -47.22
C LEU A 14 16.57 -71.68 -45.84
N THR A 15 16.86 -72.64 -45.07
CA THR A 15 17.25 -72.77 -43.68
C THR A 15 18.58 -72.06 -43.31
N GLY A 16 18.60 -71.48 -42.06
CA GLY A 16 19.72 -71.66 -41.15
C GLY A 16 20.72 -70.53 -41.04
N CYS A 17 20.75 -69.91 -39.91
CA CYS A 17 21.88 -69.85 -38.98
C CYS A 17 21.63 -68.91 -37.82
N THR A 18 21.63 -69.49 -36.64
CA THR A 18 21.62 -68.76 -35.34
C THR A 18 22.85 -67.90 -35.22
N GLY A 19 22.62 -66.57 -35.12
CA GLY A 19 23.63 -65.61 -34.73
C GLY A 19 22.96 -64.63 -33.75
N GLN A 20 23.21 -64.82 -32.44
CA GLN A 20 22.86 -63.83 -31.41
C GLN A 20 23.56 -62.51 -31.74
N ARG A 21 22.79 -61.52 -32.15
CA ARG A 21 23.25 -60.13 -32.19
C ARG A 21 22.95 -59.49 -30.82
N PRO A 22 23.91 -58.76 -30.20
CA PRO A 22 23.65 -58.00 -28.99
C PRO A 22 22.61 -56.92 -29.31
N LEU A 23 21.63 -56.77 -28.43
CA LEU A 23 20.66 -55.66 -28.45
C LEU A 23 21.45 -54.34 -28.27
N VAL A 24 21.84 -53.74 -29.36
CA VAL A 24 22.25 -52.34 -29.38
C VAL A 24 20.95 -51.56 -29.17
N ASN A 25 20.84 -50.92 -28.04
CA ASN A 25 19.75 -50.04 -27.73
C ASN A 25 19.90 -48.79 -28.62
N ASP A 26 19.36 -48.86 -29.85
CA ASP A 26 19.26 -47.74 -30.77
C ASP A 26 18.24 -46.72 -30.22
N ALA A 27 18.62 -46.03 -29.14
CA ALA A 27 17.95 -44.79 -28.78
C ALA A 27 18.19 -43.82 -29.96
N LYS A 28 17.16 -43.64 -30.81
CA LYS A 28 17.16 -42.61 -31.85
C LYS A 28 17.73 -41.33 -31.28
N PRO A 29 18.75 -40.71 -31.93
CA PRO A 29 19.27 -39.43 -31.47
C PRO A 29 18.11 -38.43 -31.44
N ARG A 30 17.82 -37.90 -30.27
CA ARG A 30 16.82 -36.83 -30.14
C ARG A 30 17.31 -35.65 -30.97
N PRO A 31 16.40 -34.96 -31.73
CA PRO A 31 16.75 -33.73 -32.42
C PRO A 31 17.40 -32.75 -31.45
N PRO A 32 18.45 -32.02 -31.83
CA PRO A 32 19.19 -31.13 -30.91
C PRO A 32 18.34 -30.10 -30.15
N GLY A 33 17.15 -29.72 -30.66
CA GLY A 33 16.24 -28.80 -30.02
C GLY A 33 15.37 -29.37 -28.88
N GLU A 34 15.25 -30.72 -28.75
CA GLU A 34 14.42 -31.34 -27.71
C GLU A 34 15.06 -31.31 -26.31
N THR A 35 16.33 -30.97 -26.22
CA THR A 35 17.04 -30.87 -24.92
C THR A 35 16.85 -29.54 -24.20
N ILE A 36 16.38 -28.50 -24.91
CA ILE A 36 16.14 -27.16 -24.34
C ILE A 36 14.72 -27.11 -23.78
N ARG A 37 14.60 -26.84 -22.49
CA ARG A 37 13.33 -26.58 -21.80
C ARG A 37 13.20 -25.10 -21.51
N ILE A 38 12.04 -24.52 -21.86
CA ILE A 38 11.70 -23.14 -21.58
C ILE A 38 10.42 -23.13 -20.71
N THR A 39 10.46 -22.42 -19.62
CA THR A 39 9.32 -22.16 -18.72
C THR A 39 9.13 -20.64 -18.67
N PRO A 40 7.93 -20.12 -18.98
CA PRO A 40 6.70 -20.80 -19.44
C PRO A 40 6.86 -21.50 -20.80
N LYS A 41 5.97 -22.45 -21.10
CA LYS A 41 5.96 -23.14 -22.40
C LYS A 41 5.64 -22.16 -23.54
N ASP A 42 6.05 -22.50 -24.74
CA ASP A 42 5.72 -21.71 -25.93
C ASP A 42 4.22 -21.53 -26.10
N GLY A 43 3.80 -20.29 -26.42
CA GLY A 43 2.41 -19.90 -26.56
C GLY A 43 1.63 -19.79 -25.23
N ALA A 44 2.27 -19.93 -24.08
CA ALA A 44 1.60 -19.78 -22.78
C ALA A 44 1.01 -18.38 -22.62
N LYS A 45 -0.17 -18.31 -22.01
CA LYS A 45 -0.93 -17.07 -21.78
C LYS A 45 -1.18 -16.87 -20.29
N ASP A 46 -1.51 -15.63 -19.91
CA ASP A 46 -1.93 -15.24 -18.58
C ASP A 46 -0.90 -15.57 -17.48
N ILE A 47 0.40 -15.53 -17.84
CA ILE A 47 1.50 -15.83 -16.93
C ILE A 47 1.56 -14.75 -15.83
N GLY A 48 1.48 -15.18 -14.57
CA GLY A 48 1.58 -14.30 -13.40
C GLY A 48 2.99 -13.73 -13.20
N VAL A 49 3.11 -12.51 -12.71
CA VAL A 49 4.42 -11.84 -12.47
C VAL A 49 5.32 -12.56 -11.47
N ARG A 50 4.77 -13.51 -10.69
CA ARG A 50 5.50 -14.34 -9.73
C ARG A 50 5.81 -15.74 -10.26
N GLU A 51 5.32 -16.07 -11.44
CA GLU A 51 5.62 -17.37 -12.02
C GLU A 51 7.09 -17.50 -12.41
N ARG A 52 7.56 -18.75 -12.37
CA ARG A 52 8.96 -19.07 -12.63
C ARG A 52 9.26 -18.88 -14.11
N ILE A 53 10.24 -18.05 -14.41
CA ILE A 53 10.85 -17.95 -15.74
C ILE A 53 12.18 -18.68 -15.69
N GLU A 54 12.33 -19.68 -16.51
CA GLU A 54 13.53 -20.51 -16.53
C GLU A 54 13.80 -21.09 -17.92
N VAL A 55 15.07 -21.14 -18.26
CA VAL A 55 15.56 -21.93 -19.42
C VAL A 55 16.56 -22.94 -18.91
N SER A 56 16.38 -24.20 -19.27
CA SER A 56 17.31 -25.25 -18.87
C SER A 56 17.63 -26.21 -20.00
N VAL A 57 18.79 -26.88 -19.90
CA VAL A 57 19.22 -27.95 -20.82
C VAL A 57 19.50 -29.22 -20.02
N ALA A 58 19.07 -30.37 -20.58
CA ALA A 58 19.31 -31.67 -19.97
C ALA A 58 20.72 -32.16 -20.24
N ASP A 59 21.30 -31.81 -21.40
CA ASP A 59 22.66 -32.15 -21.82
C ASP A 59 23.34 -30.94 -22.45
N GLY A 60 24.67 -30.83 -22.25
CA GLY A 60 25.46 -29.71 -22.75
C GLY A 60 25.32 -28.45 -21.86
N ARG A 61 25.40 -27.29 -22.49
CA ARG A 61 25.35 -25.99 -21.83
C ARG A 61 24.59 -24.93 -22.63
N LEU A 62 23.99 -23.97 -21.95
CA LEU A 62 23.46 -22.74 -22.52
C LEU A 62 24.61 -21.83 -22.94
N GLU A 63 24.63 -21.41 -24.20
CA GLU A 63 25.61 -20.46 -24.75
C GLU A 63 25.05 -19.03 -24.66
N ARG A 64 23.77 -18.87 -25.00
CA ARG A 64 23.07 -17.57 -24.94
C ARG A 64 21.61 -17.77 -24.64
N VAL A 65 21.09 -16.95 -23.72
CA VAL A 65 19.67 -16.80 -23.45
C VAL A 65 19.33 -15.32 -23.49
N ARG A 66 18.34 -14.96 -24.29
CA ARG A 66 17.81 -13.61 -24.39
C ARG A 66 16.30 -13.66 -24.14
N VAL A 67 15.84 -13.01 -23.10
CA VAL A 67 14.43 -12.82 -22.80
C VAL A 67 14.11 -11.35 -22.99
N VAL A 68 13.13 -11.03 -23.82
CA VAL A 68 12.83 -9.66 -24.22
C VAL A 68 11.33 -9.44 -24.15
N GLN A 69 10.92 -8.36 -23.47
CA GLN A 69 9.57 -7.83 -23.61
C GLN A 69 9.44 -7.20 -24.99
N ILE A 70 8.46 -7.67 -25.76
CA ILE A 70 8.17 -7.15 -27.09
C ILE A 70 7.17 -6.01 -26.93
N GLU A 71 7.63 -4.81 -27.14
CA GLU A 71 6.80 -3.60 -27.24
C GLU A 71 6.95 -3.03 -28.65
N ASP A 72 5.92 -2.30 -29.12
CA ASP A 72 5.85 -1.80 -30.51
C ASP A 72 6.99 -0.81 -30.87
N ALA A 73 7.62 -0.16 -29.89
CA ALA A 73 8.63 0.87 -30.12
C ALA A 73 10.04 0.55 -29.57
N SER A 74 10.19 -0.23 -28.52
CA SER A 74 11.50 -0.48 -27.88
C SER A 74 11.52 -1.77 -27.06
N PRO A 75 12.09 -2.84 -27.60
CA PRO A 75 12.22 -4.12 -26.88
C PRO A 75 13.06 -3.97 -25.61
N THR A 76 12.52 -4.35 -24.46
CA THR A 76 13.21 -4.28 -23.17
C THR A 76 13.69 -5.67 -22.74
N ALA A 77 15.00 -5.84 -22.55
CA ALA A 77 15.57 -7.10 -22.11
C ALA A 77 15.30 -7.36 -20.63
N LEU A 78 14.85 -8.58 -20.30
CA LEU A 78 14.79 -9.07 -18.91
C LEU A 78 16.19 -9.55 -18.53
N PRO A 79 16.89 -8.90 -17.60
CA PRO A 79 18.21 -9.31 -17.18
C PRO A 79 18.16 -10.68 -16.50
N GLY A 80 19.13 -11.55 -16.80
CA GLY A 80 19.21 -12.89 -16.23
C GLY A 80 20.64 -13.40 -16.18
N ARG A 81 20.84 -14.55 -15.55
CA ARG A 81 22.14 -15.20 -15.37
C ARG A 81 22.04 -16.68 -15.71
N ILE A 82 23.08 -17.19 -16.40
CA ILE A 82 23.30 -18.62 -16.57
C ILE A 82 24.06 -19.12 -15.33
N SER A 83 23.66 -20.27 -14.79
CA SER A 83 24.29 -20.94 -13.66
C SER A 83 25.78 -21.30 -13.97
N GLY A 84 26.57 -21.48 -12.91
CA GLY A 84 28.00 -21.79 -13.07
C GLY A 84 28.31 -23.08 -13.84
N ASP A 85 27.39 -24.05 -13.83
CA ASP A 85 27.47 -25.28 -14.64
C ASP A 85 26.98 -25.11 -16.09
N GLY A 86 26.49 -23.91 -16.42
CA GLY A 86 25.99 -23.57 -17.75
C GLY A 86 24.61 -24.14 -18.08
N ARG A 87 23.91 -24.81 -17.15
CA ARG A 87 22.71 -25.59 -17.48
C ARG A 87 21.39 -24.87 -17.29
N VAL A 88 21.36 -23.85 -16.47
CA VAL A 88 20.11 -23.16 -16.12
C VAL A 88 20.28 -21.65 -16.23
N TRP A 89 19.35 -20.98 -16.87
CA TRP A 89 19.23 -19.53 -16.85
C TRP A 89 18.00 -19.13 -16.03
N THR A 90 18.15 -18.11 -15.20
CA THR A 90 17.06 -17.49 -14.43
C THR A 90 17.17 -15.96 -14.44
N PRO A 91 16.07 -15.21 -14.23
CA PRO A 91 16.13 -13.78 -14.06
C PRO A 91 17.08 -13.35 -12.92
N ALA A 92 17.82 -12.26 -13.12
CA ALA A 92 18.81 -11.78 -12.17
C ALA A 92 18.16 -10.99 -11.04
N GLY A 93 18.52 -11.29 -9.80
CA GLY A 93 18.12 -10.52 -8.63
C GLY A 93 16.60 -10.32 -8.48
N ARG A 94 16.14 -9.06 -8.54
CA ARG A 94 14.72 -8.68 -8.42
C ARG A 94 14.04 -8.46 -9.78
N ALA A 95 14.67 -8.84 -10.89
CA ALA A 95 14.07 -8.70 -12.22
C ALA A 95 12.78 -9.53 -12.32
N ARG A 96 11.71 -8.89 -12.77
CA ARG A 96 10.37 -9.48 -12.92
C ARG A 96 9.80 -9.16 -14.28
N ILE A 97 8.93 -10.02 -14.78
CA ILE A 97 8.11 -9.74 -15.97
C ILE A 97 7.02 -8.72 -15.63
N ALA A 98 6.69 -7.84 -16.57
CA ALA A 98 5.59 -6.89 -16.46
C ALA A 98 4.25 -7.59 -16.76
N LEU A 99 3.15 -7.03 -16.24
CA LEU A 99 1.78 -7.42 -16.61
C LEU A 99 1.40 -6.87 -17.99
N ALA A 100 0.39 -7.49 -18.62
CA ALA A 100 -0.14 -7.13 -19.93
C ALA A 100 0.92 -7.02 -21.02
N ALA A 101 1.94 -7.87 -20.98
CA ALA A 101 3.11 -7.84 -21.84
C ALA A 101 3.31 -9.15 -22.60
N LYS A 102 3.94 -9.06 -23.76
CA LYS A 102 4.40 -10.21 -24.56
C LYS A 102 5.91 -10.34 -24.46
N TYR A 103 6.39 -11.54 -24.27
CA TYR A 103 7.81 -11.85 -24.19
C TYR A 103 8.24 -12.81 -25.29
N SER A 104 9.47 -12.63 -25.80
CA SER A 104 10.19 -13.63 -26.57
C SER A 104 11.37 -14.17 -25.76
N VAL A 105 11.64 -15.45 -25.94
CA VAL A 105 12.78 -16.17 -25.36
C VAL A 105 13.56 -16.80 -26.47
N ASP A 106 14.78 -16.32 -26.73
CA ASP A 106 15.71 -16.86 -27.71
C ASP A 106 16.85 -17.56 -26.98
N VAL A 107 17.06 -18.84 -27.31
CA VAL A 107 18.04 -19.69 -26.64
C VAL A 107 18.96 -20.30 -27.66
N VAL A 108 20.26 -20.29 -27.37
CA VAL A 108 21.28 -21.08 -28.06
C VAL A 108 21.96 -21.97 -27.03
N ALA A 109 22.04 -23.27 -27.32
CA ALA A 109 22.70 -24.26 -26.49
C ALA A 109 23.70 -25.09 -27.31
N VAL A 110 24.72 -25.63 -26.64
CA VAL A 110 25.75 -26.50 -27.22
C VAL A 110 25.70 -27.82 -26.47
N ASP A 111 25.59 -28.94 -27.21
CA ASP A 111 25.63 -30.28 -26.63
C ASP A 111 27.07 -30.73 -26.29
N GLY A 112 27.19 -31.90 -25.62
CA GLY A 112 28.49 -32.46 -25.26
C GLY A 112 29.41 -32.82 -26.46
N ARG A 113 28.90 -32.75 -27.71
CA ARG A 113 29.64 -32.97 -28.96
C ARG A 113 29.95 -31.66 -29.69
N GLY A 114 29.69 -30.50 -29.10
CA GLY A 114 29.90 -29.17 -29.67
C GLY A 114 28.88 -28.74 -30.72
N ARG A 115 27.76 -29.45 -30.90
CA ARG A 115 26.72 -29.09 -31.86
C ARG A 115 25.79 -28.03 -31.24
N ARG A 116 25.53 -26.96 -31.98
CA ARG A 116 24.62 -25.88 -31.57
C ARG A 116 23.17 -26.19 -31.91
N SER A 117 22.28 -25.88 -31.02
CA SER A 117 20.83 -25.86 -31.23
C SER A 117 20.26 -24.53 -30.77
N ALA A 118 19.24 -24.05 -31.49
CA ALA A 118 18.51 -22.84 -31.11
C ALA A 118 17.04 -23.15 -30.89
N ARG A 119 16.44 -22.45 -29.94
CA ARG A 119 14.99 -22.51 -29.68
C ARG A 119 14.45 -21.10 -29.44
N HIS A 120 13.31 -20.82 -30.08
CA HIS A 120 12.52 -19.61 -29.87
C HIS A 120 11.21 -20.00 -29.16
N SER A 121 10.74 -19.14 -28.27
CA SER A 121 9.47 -19.31 -27.58
C SER A 121 8.87 -17.92 -27.27
N THR A 122 7.56 -17.84 -27.23
CA THR A 122 6.85 -16.64 -26.81
C THR A 122 5.83 -16.97 -25.73
N PHE A 123 5.55 -16.00 -24.86
CA PHE A 123 4.45 -16.09 -23.90
C PHE A 123 3.86 -14.69 -23.63
N THR A 124 2.64 -14.65 -23.10
CA THR A 124 2.00 -13.40 -22.64
C THR A 124 1.71 -13.48 -21.15
N THR A 125 1.83 -12.34 -20.50
CA THR A 125 1.53 -12.20 -19.08
C THR A 125 0.07 -11.84 -18.87
N ALA A 126 -0.41 -12.06 -17.65
CA ALA A 126 -1.79 -11.77 -17.25
C ALA A 126 -2.13 -10.29 -17.47
N VAL A 127 -3.31 -10.05 -18.03
CA VAL A 127 -3.88 -8.71 -18.17
C VAL A 127 -4.71 -8.43 -16.93
N PRO A 128 -4.45 -7.35 -16.17
CA PRO A 128 -5.29 -6.97 -15.04
C PRO A 128 -6.73 -6.75 -15.49
N THR A 129 -7.66 -7.35 -14.78
CA THR A 129 -9.09 -7.10 -15.00
C THR A 129 -9.58 -5.85 -14.29
N ASP A 130 -8.90 -5.48 -13.21
CA ASP A 130 -9.15 -4.26 -12.45
C ASP A 130 -7.85 -3.74 -11.81
N GLN A 131 -7.89 -2.48 -11.39
CA GLN A 131 -6.73 -1.79 -10.82
C GLN A 131 -7.10 -1.17 -9.47
N PHE A 132 -6.11 -1.07 -8.58
CA PHE A 132 -6.27 -0.33 -7.34
C PHE A 132 -5.20 0.74 -7.17
N THR A 133 -5.61 1.78 -6.43
CA THR A 133 -4.78 2.92 -6.04
C THR A 133 -4.94 3.15 -4.55
N GLY A 134 -3.85 3.48 -3.85
CA GLY A 134 -3.87 3.97 -2.47
C GLY A 134 -3.72 5.49 -2.46
N TYR A 135 -4.70 6.18 -1.90
CA TYR A 135 -4.59 7.59 -1.54
C TYR A 135 -3.97 7.66 -0.15
N PHE A 136 -3.04 8.56 0.06
CA PHE A 136 -2.32 8.60 1.33
C PHE A 136 -2.18 10.02 1.86
N SER A 137 -2.13 10.11 3.18
CA SER A 137 -1.76 11.30 3.94
C SER A 137 -0.59 10.98 4.86
N PRO A 138 0.25 12.00 5.22
CA PRO A 138 0.21 13.39 4.75
C PRO A 138 0.70 13.54 3.31
N GLU A 139 0.45 14.70 2.71
CA GLU A 139 0.92 15.03 1.37
C GLU A 139 2.45 15.01 1.29
N ASN A 140 2.96 14.81 0.07
CA ASN A 140 4.40 14.82 -0.18
C ASN A 140 5.01 16.19 0.16
N ARG A 141 6.11 16.19 0.92
CA ARG A 141 6.83 17.36 1.42
C ARG A 141 6.06 18.19 2.45
N ALA A 142 5.00 17.65 3.01
CA ALA A 142 4.27 18.31 4.09
C ALA A 142 5.18 18.50 5.32
N THR A 143 4.88 19.54 6.07
CA THR A 143 5.41 19.75 7.42
C THR A 143 4.28 19.51 8.41
N VAL A 144 4.48 18.57 9.34
CA VAL A 144 3.42 18.06 10.20
C VAL A 144 3.80 18.08 11.69
N GLY A 145 2.80 17.93 12.56
CA GLY A 145 2.98 17.73 13.99
C GLY A 145 3.42 16.29 14.35
N THR A 146 3.88 16.09 15.57
CA THR A 146 4.45 14.82 16.07
C THR A 146 3.47 13.67 16.13
N GLY A 147 2.16 13.93 16.17
CA GLY A 147 1.11 12.91 16.20
C GLY A 147 0.73 12.34 14.85
N MET A 148 1.37 12.77 13.76
CA MET A 148 1.00 12.34 12.42
C MET A 148 1.05 10.82 12.27
N ILE A 149 0.00 10.24 11.71
CA ILE A 149 -0.10 8.84 11.29
C ILE A 149 -0.16 8.84 9.77
N ILE A 150 0.64 8.00 9.13
CA ILE A 150 0.57 7.80 7.68
C ILE A 150 -0.65 6.93 7.42
N SER A 151 -1.59 7.39 6.61
CA SER A 151 -2.82 6.64 6.30
C SER A 151 -2.93 6.42 4.80
N PHE A 152 -3.24 5.19 4.39
CA PHE A 152 -3.56 4.81 3.02
C PHE A 152 -5.01 4.37 2.94
N ASP A 153 -5.78 5.02 2.06
CA ASP A 153 -7.14 4.62 1.70
C ASP A 153 -7.13 4.04 0.28
N PHE A 154 -7.50 2.77 0.14
CA PHE A 154 -7.52 2.07 -1.14
C PHE A 154 -8.90 2.15 -1.79
N ASN A 155 -8.94 2.47 -3.08
CA ASN A 155 -10.18 2.53 -3.85
C ASN A 155 -10.80 1.15 -4.16
N ARG A 156 -10.17 0.06 -3.72
CA ARG A 156 -10.63 -1.33 -3.84
C ARG A 156 -10.35 -2.10 -2.56
N LYS A 157 -11.14 -3.13 -2.30
CA LYS A 157 -10.92 -4.06 -1.19
C LYS A 157 -9.64 -4.86 -1.38
N ILE A 158 -8.79 -4.83 -0.38
CA ILE A 158 -7.50 -5.53 -0.34
C ILE A 158 -7.67 -6.87 0.37
N ARG A 159 -7.68 -7.97 -0.38
CA ARG A 159 -7.71 -9.33 0.18
C ARG A 159 -6.32 -9.83 0.53
N ASN A 160 -5.33 -9.51 -0.29
CA ASN A 160 -3.92 -9.86 -0.06
C ASN A 160 -3.19 -8.73 0.69
N ARG A 161 -3.62 -8.46 1.93
CA ARG A 161 -3.10 -7.39 2.77
C ARG A 161 -1.59 -7.47 2.95
N ALA A 162 -1.06 -8.67 3.20
CA ALA A 162 0.37 -8.87 3.40
C ALA A 162 1.22 -8.50 2.17
N ALA A 163 0.72 -8.74 0.95
CA ALA A 163 1.44 -8.35 -0.26
C ALA A 163 1.44 -6.83 -0.46
N VAL A 164 0.32 -6.17 -0.19
CA VAL A 164 0.19 -4.72 -0.29
C VAL A 164 1.01 -4.01 0.78
N GLU A 165 0.92 -4.45 2.04
CA GLU A 165 1.69 -3.86 3.15
C GLU A 165 3.20 -3.99 2.93
N ARG A 166 3.71 -5.17 2.52
CA ARG A 166 5.15 -5.35 2.19
C ARG A 166 5.63 -4.49 1.03
N ALA A 167 4.74 -4.00 0.20
CA ALA A 167 5.06 -3.14 -0.94
C ALA A 167 5.15 -1.66 -0.56
N ILE A 168 4.80 -1.31 0.69
CA ILE A 168 4.91 0.03 1.25
C ILE A 168 5.99 -0.01 2.33
N GLU A 169 7.07 0.71 2.09
CA GLU A 169 8.19 0.80 3.03
C GLU A 169 8.26 2.20 3.62
N VAL A 170 8.25 2.28 4.95
CA VAL A 170 8.35 3.54 5.70
C VAL A 170 9.68 3.53 6.44
N THR A 171 10.48 4.58 6.23
CA THR A 171 11.75 4.80 6.90
C THR A 171 11.79 6.20 7.49
N SER A 172 12.66 6.43 8.47
CA SER A 172 12.81 7.76 9.09
C SER A 172 14.27 8.04 9.48
N ASP A 173 14.59 9.33 9.57
CA ASP A 173 15.85 9.84 10.13
C ASP A 173 15.51 10.84 11.26
N PRO A 174 15.89 10.56 12.52
CA PRO A 174 16.53 9.34 13.02
C PRO A 174 15.63 8.10 12.87
N PRO A 175 16.21 6.90 12.69
CA PRO A 175 15.46 5.68 12.46
C PRO A 175 14.65 5.26 13.69
N VAL A 176 13.39 4.90 13.46
CA VAL A 176 12.50 4.33 14.48
C VAL A 176 11.71 3.14 13.91
N GLU A 177 11.29 2.23 14.80
CA GLU A 177 10.39 1.13 14.42
C GLU A 177 9.02 1.70 14.04
N VAL A 178 8.56 1.40 12.81
CA VAL A 178 7.22 1.75 12.29
C VAL A 178 6.49 0.47 11.96
N SER A 179 5.22 0.36 12.33
CA SER A 179 4.37 -0.78 12.01
C SER A 179 3.09 -0.34 11.35
N GLY A 180 2.60 -1.17 10.42
CA GLY A 180 1.29 -1.03 9.82
C GLY A 180 0.17 -1.53 10.73
N HIS A 181 -1.05 -1.04 10.48
CA HIS A 181 -2.29 -1.51 11.08
C HIS A 181 -3.43 -1.37 10.07
N TRP A 182 -4.14 -2.46 9.78
CA TRP A 182 -5.29 -2.47 8.89
C TRP A 182 -6.58 -2.16 9.64
N PHE A 183 -7.33 -1.20 9.13
CA PHE A 183 -8.71 -0.96 9.51
C PHE A 183 -9.64 -1.42 8.38
N GLY A 184 -10.34 -2.52 8.62
CA GLY A 184 -11.14 -3.13 7.56
C GLY A 184 -10.28 -3.67 6.41
N ASP A 185 -10.78 -3.56 5.17
CA ASP A 185 -10.13 -4.10 3.97
C ASP A 185 -9.68 -3.03 2.97
N GLN A 186 -9.81 -1.74 3.34
CA GLN A 186 -9.47 -0.62 2.45
C GLN A 186 -8.59 0.46 3.09
N ARG A 187 -8.28 0.38 4.41
CA ARG A 187 -7.41 1.34 5.07
C ARG A 187 -6.23 0.68 5.75
N LEU A 188 -5.04 1.23 5.53
CA LEU A 188 -3.77 0.82 6.16
C LEU A 188 -3.06 2.05 6.70
N ASP A 189 -2.88 2.09 8.01
CA ASP A 189 -2.18 3.17 8.69
C ASP A 189 -0.81 2.71 9.18
N PHE A 190 0.18 3.63 9.22
CA PHE A 190 1.49 3.38 9.78
C PHE A 190 1.83 4.44 10.83
N ARG A 191 2.36 3.99 11.97
CA ARG A 191 2.91 4.86 13.01
C ARG A 191 4.07 4.22 13.76
N PRO A 192 4.93 5.02 14.40
CA PRO A 192 5.90 4.49 15.36
C PRO A 192 5.25 4.13 16.70
N ARG A 193 6.03 3.57 17.61
CA ARG A 193 5.57 3.21 18.96
C ARG A 193 5.11 4.41 19.78
N THR A 194 5.83 5.51 19.69
CA THR A 194 5.55 6.80 20.35
C THR A 194 5.44 7.89 19.30
N TYR A 195 4.97 9.07 19.65
CA TYR A 195 4.95 10.20 18.72
C TYR A 195 6.32 10.41 18.07
N TRP A 196 6.31 10.87 16.82
CA TRP A 196 7.53 11.26 16.12
C TRP A 196 8.30 12.32 16.92
N LYS A 197 9.62 12.26 16.87
CA LYS A 197 10.43 13.33 17.45
C LYS A 197 10.44 14.57 16.52
N PRO A 198 10.45 15.80 17.07
CA PRO A 198 10.66 16.99 16.26
C PRO A 198 11.93 16.88 15.41
N GLY A 199 11.86 17.37 14.18
CA GLY A 199 12.95 17.31 13.21
C GLY A 199 13.09 15.99 12.43
N THR A 200 12.30 14.97 12.75
CA THR A 200 12.32 13.68 12.01
C THR A 200 11.92 13.89 10.54
N GLU A 201 12.72 13.36 9.63
CA GLU A 201 12.39 13.21 8.21
C GLU A 201 11.82 11.79 7.99
N VAL A 202 10.69 11.68 7.33
CA VAL A 202 10.04 10.39 7.05
C VAL A 202 9.97 10.19 5.54
N ALA A 203 10.45 9.05 5.08
CA ALA A 203 10.39 8.64 3.67
C ALA A 203 9.49 7.41 3.50
N ILE A 204 8.66 7.43 2.47
CA ILE A 204 7.70 6.39 2.13
C ILE A 204 7.94 5.95 0.69
N ARG A 205 8.28 4.68 0.50
CA ARG A 205 8.36 4.06 -0.81
C ARG A 205 7.10 3.24 -1.07
N VAL A 206 6.30 3.68 -2.01
CA VAL A 206 5.06 3.02 -2.46
C VAL A 206 5.37 2.21 -3.70
N GLY A 207 5.57 0.91 -3.56
CA GLY A 207 5.90 -0.02 -4.65
C GLY A 207 4.72 -0.93 -5.02
N LEU A 208 3.54 -0.36 -5.23
CA LEU A 208 2.30 -1.10 -5.46
C LEU A 208 2.13 -1.58 -6.91
N ARG A 209 2.91 -1.07 -7.88
CA ARG A 209 2.81 -1.51 -9.28
C ARG A 209 2.98 -3.02 -9.38
N ASP A 210 2.05 -3.68 -10.07
CA ASP A 210 2.00 -5.12 -10.31
C ASP A 210 1.82 -5.98 -9.03
N VAL A 211 1.49 -5.36 -7.89
CA VAL A 211 1.12 -6.07 -6.66
C VAL A 211 -0.34 -6.49 -6.74
N GLN A 212 -0.60 -7.79 -6.60
CA GLN A 212 -1.96 -8.32 -6.61
C GLN A 212 -2.63 -8.13 -5.25
N ALA A 213 -3.68 -7.31 -5.20
CA ALA A 213 -4.48 -7.06 -4.02
C ALA A 213 -5.62 -8.07 -3.84
N ALA A 214 -6.17 -8.56 -4.95
CA ALA A 214 -7.20 -9.60 -5.03
C ALA A 214 -7.08 -10.31 -6.40
N PRO A 215 -7.75 -11.43 -6.64
CA PRO A 215 -7.75 -12.07 -7.96
C PRO A 215 -8.11 -11.08 -9.06
N GLY A 216 -7.20 -10.89 -10.03
CA GLY A 216 -7.36 -9.97 -11.16
C GLY A 216 -7.18 -8.47 -10.84
N VAL A 217 -6.99 -8.08 -9.58
CA VAL A 217 -6.85 -6.68 -9.14
C VAL A 217 -5.40 -6.37 -8.82
N PHE A 218 -4.80 -5.41 -9.52
CA PHE A 218 -3.38 -5.09 -9.40
C PHE A 218 -3.15 -3.59 -9.16
N GLY A 219 -2.12 -3.27 -8.37
CA GLY A 219 -1.72 -1.89 -8.13
C GLY A 219 -0.99 -1.28 -9.32
N ILE A 220 -1.10 0.05 -9.43
CA ILE A 220 -0.49 0.81 -10.53
C ILE A 220 0.54 1.85 -10.06
N GLN A 221 0.69 2.03 -8.75
CA GLN A 221 1.53 3.09 -8.20
C GLN A 221 2.96 2.63 -7.94
N ASN A 222 3.92 3.50 -8.30
CA ASN A 222 5.31 3.40 -7.91
C ASN A 222 5.80 4.82 -7.61
N LYS A 223 5.91 5.19 -6.31
CA LYS A 223 6.22 6.55 -5.86
C LYS A 223 7.18 6.54 -4.67
N ASN A 224 7.99 7.57 -4.58
CA ASN A 224 8.74 7.93 -3.39
C ASN A 224 8.23 9.28 -2.90
N VAL A 225 7.78 9.32 -1.68
CA VAL A 225 7.22 10.52 -1.05
C VAL A 225 7.77 10.64 0.37
N GLY A 226 7.63 11.80 1.00
CA GLY A 226 8.08 11.97 2.36
C GLY A 226 7.53 13.24 2.98
N PHE A 227 7.72 13.40 4.28
CA PHE A 227 7.31 14.56 5.05
C PHE A 227 8.29 14.82 6.19
N ARG A 228 8.19 16.01 6.78
CA ARG A 228 9.00 16.43 7.92
C ARG A 228 8.14 16.67 9.13
N VAL A 229 8.58 16.21 10.28
CA VAL A 229 7.98 16.52 11.58
C VAL A 229 8.61 17.80 12.12
N ALA A 230 7.82 18.86 12.31
CA ALA A 230 8.36 20.16 12.70
C ALA A 230 8.60 20.25 14.22
N ARG A 231 7.53 20.13 14.99
CA ARG A 231 7.53 20.35 16.43
C ARG A 231 6.52 19.44 17.12
N SER A 232 6.65 19.30 18.42
CA SER A 232 5.65 18.64 19.25
C SER A 232 4.66 19.69 19.80
N GLN A 233 3.40 19.65 19.36
CA GLN A 233 2.33 20.37 20.03
C GLN A 233 1.25 19.37 20.47
N ILE A 234 0.98 19.38 21.77
CA ILE A 234 -0.04 18.55 22.40
C ILE A 234 -0.96 19.50 23.19
N SER A 235 -2.23 19.51 22.80
CA SER A 235 -3.27 20.30 23.45
C SER A 235 -4.12 19.37 24.28
N ARG A 236 -4.21 19.61 25.59
CA ARG A 236 -4.99 18.77 26.51
C ARG A 236 -6.25 19.52 26.93
N VAL A 237 -7.38 19.02 26.43
CA VAL A 237 -8.73 19.50 26.77
C VAL A 237 -9.21 18.76 28.01
N ASP A 238 -9.48 19.45 29.09
CA ASP A 238 -10.15 18.92 30.27
C ASP A 238 -11.63 19.38 30.24
N ALA A 239 -12.51 18.48 29.80
CA ALA A 239 -13.92 18.79 29.60
C ALA A 239 -14.63 19.15 30.92
N ARG A 240 -14.20 18.61 32.06
CA ARG A 240 -14.74 18.91 33.37
C ARG A 240 -14.29 20.26 33.89
N LYS A 241 -13.08 20.71 33.55
CA LYS A 241 -12.53 22.01 33.96
C LYS A 241 -12.85 23.12 32.97
N HIS A 242 -13.39 22.76 31.80
CA HIS A 242 -13.67 23.68 30.69
C HIS A 242 -12.42 24.44 30.23
N THR A 243 -11.26 23.76 30.20
CA THR A 243 -9.99 24.37 29.83
C THR A 243 -9.21 23.50 28.83
N MET A 244 -8.39 24.16 27.99
CA MET A 244 -7.43 23.52 27.12
C MET A 244 -6.03 24.06 27.39
N GLU A 245 -5.13 23.20 27.87
CA GLU A 245 -3.69 23.49 27.94
C GLU A 245 -3.02 23.21 26.63
N VAL A 246 -2.37 24.20 26.04
CA VAL A 246 -1.56 24.05 24.82
C VAL A 246 -0.10 23.98 25.21
N ARG A 247 0.55 22.83 24.94
CA ARG A 247 1.96 22.61 25.22
C ARG A 247 2.73 22.41 23.92
N ARG A 248 3.88 23.08 23.79
CA ARG A 248 4.79 22.92 22.66
C ARG A 248 6.17 22.55 23.19
N ASP A 249 6.72 21.45 22.67
CA ASP A 249 8.00 20.88 23.08
C ASP A 249 8.12 20.73 24.60
N GLY A 250 6.99 20.35 25.25
CA GLY A 250 6.85 20.17 26.69
C GLY A 250 6.52 21.46 27.48
N MET A 251 6.71 22.63 26.94
CA MET A 251 6.43 23.90 27.61
C MET A 251 4.96 24.31 27.46
N LEU A 252 4.33 24.78 28.53
CA LEU A 252 3.01 25.37 28.49
C LEU A 252 3.05 26.73 27.78
N LEU A 253 2.34 26.83 26.65
CA LEU A 253 2.20 28.08 25.91
C LEU A 253 1.02 28.92 26.40
N SER A 254 -0.13 28.23 26.61
CA SER A 254 -1.37 28.91 27.03
C SER A 254 -2.32 27.91 27.67
N THR A 255 -3.21 28.44 28.50
CA THR A 255 -4.41 27.74 28.97
C THR A 255 -5.62 28.56 28.52
N LEU A 256 -6.42 27.93 27.64
CA LEU A 256 -7.57 28.59 27.01
C LEU A 256 -8.88 28.11 27.66
N PRO A 257 -9.80 28.99 27.96
CA PRO A 257 -11.16 28.60 28.33
C PRO A 257 -11.89 28.04 27.11
N ILE A 258 -12.60 26.93 27.30
CA ILE A 258 -13.32 26.22 26.22
C ILE A 258 -14.75 25.92 26.62
N THR A 259 -15.54 25.52 25.63
CA THR A 259 -16.77 24.74 25.83
C THR A 259 -16.60 23.41 25.10
N ALA A 260 -17.12 22.32 25.63
CA ALA A 260 -17.09 21.00 25.02
C ALA A 260 -18.53 20.47 24.84
N GLY A 261 -18.67 19.20 24.51
CA GLY A 261 -19.96 18.55 24.29
C GLY A 261 -20.82 18.56 25.54
N ALA A 262 -22.09 18.93 25.37
CA ALA A 262 -23.11 18.91 26.43
C ALA A 262 -23.30 17.49 27.01
N PRO A 263 -23.89 17.32 28.18
CA PRO A 263 -24.08 16.02 28.82
C PRO A 263 -24.76 14.97 27.92
N GLU A 264 -25.70 15.39 27.08
CA GLU A 264 -26.41 14.53 26.11
C GLU A 264 -25.59 14.18 24.87
N ASN A 265 -24.59 14.99 24.53
CA ASN A 265 -23.70 14.81 23.37
C ASN A 265 -22.23 15.06 23.77
N PRO A 266 -21.67 14.28 24.70
CA PRO A 266 -20.34 14.57 25.23
C PRO A 266 -19.24 14.37 24.15
N THR A 267 -18.17 15.14 24.29
CA THR A 267 -16.98 15.01 23.42
C THR A 267 -16.27 13.69 23.70
N TYR A 268 -15.82 12.97 22.67
CA TYR A 268 -15.00 11.77 22.84
C TYR A 268 -13.78 12.03 23.72
N ASN A 269 -13.49 11.11 24.66
CA ASN A 269 -12.19 11.08 25.32
C ASN A 269 -11.11 10.51 24.40
N GLY A 270 -9.85 10.77 24.76
CA GLY A 270 -8.68 10.15 24.13
C GLY A 270 -7.89 11.08 23.25
N LYS A 271 -6.97 10.48 22.48
CA LYS A 271 -6.01 11.18 21.64
C LYS A 271 -6.55 11.26 20.23
N MET A 272 -6.71 12.47 19.74
CA MET A 272 -7.11 12.78 18.39
C MET A 272 -6.00 13.57 17.70
N VAL A 273 -5.93 13.49 16.40
CA VAL A 273 -4.91 14.18 15.59
C VAL A 273 -5.61 15.14 14.64
N VAL A 274 -5.10 16.36 14.54
CA VAL A 274 -5.62 17.33 13.58
C VAL A 274 -5.34 16.83 12.16
N THR A 275 -6.40 16.60 11.40
CA THR A 275 -6.33 16.07 10.02
C THR A 275 -6.54 17.12 8.95
N GLU A 276 -7.32 18.14 9.24
CA GLU A 276 -7.70 19.20 8.29
C GLU A 276 -7.82 20.54 9.04
N LEU A 277 -7.52 21.62 8.33
CA LEU A 277 -7.61 23.00 8.79
C LEU A 277 -8.48 23.81 7.82
N TYR A 278 -9.48 24.50 8.34
CA TYR A 278 -10.36 25.36 7.57
C TYR A 278 -10.44 26.75 8.20
N ASP A 279 -10.09 27.78 7.45
CA ASP A 279 -10.29 29.16 7.90
C ASP A 279 -11.77 29.41 8.22
N VAL A 280 -12.65 28.93 7.34
CA VAL A 280 -14.11 28.92 7.53
C VAL A 280 -14.69 27.66 6.91
N THR A 281 -15.66 27.03 7.56
CA THR A 281 -16.39 25.86 7.02
C THR A 281 -17.83 25.83 7.47
N ARG A 282 -18.70 25.16 6.72
CA ARG A 282 -20.06 24.85 7.14
C ARG A 282 -20.05 23.62 8.04
N MET A 283 -20.78 23.69 9.14
CA MET A 283 -21.06 22.54 10.01
C MET A 283 -22.55 22.28 10.02
N ASN A 284 -22.95 21.12 9.48
CA ASN A 284 -24.33 20.69 9.37
C ASN A 284 -24.52 19.36 10.08
N GLY A 285 -25.43 19.33 11.07
CA GLY A 285 -25.77 18.17 11.88
C GLY A 285 -26.26 16.97 11.08
N GLU A 286 -26.90 17.19 9.92
CA GLU A 286 -27.36 16.10 9.06
C GLU A 286 -26.20 15.20 8.57
N THR A 287 -25.02 15.77 8.35
CA THR A 287 -23.86 15.04 7.83
C THR A 287 -23.18 14.14 8.88
N VAL A 288 -23.52 14.33 10.16
CA VAL A 288 -22.88 13.66 11.30
C VAL A 288 -23.86 12.98 12.24
N GLY A 289 -25.12 12.84 11.82
CA GLY A 289 -26.14 12.06 12.54
C GLY A 289 -26.97 12.84 13.56
N PHE A 290 -26.86 14.17 13.60
CA PHE A 290 -27.67 15.04 14.46
C PHE A 290 -28.91 15.62 13.75
N GLY A 291 -29.27 15.08 12.55
CA GLY A 291 -30.42 15.60 11.80
C GLY A 291 -30.28 17.11 11.55
N GLY A 292 -31.37 17.84 11.64
CA GLY A 292 -31.39 19.30 11.46
C GLY A 292 -31.18 20.11 12.74
N GLU A 293 -30.54 19.56 13.78
CA GLU A 293 -30.37 20.26 15.06
C GLU A 293 -29.50 21.51 14.96
N TYR A 294 -28.53 21.53 14.03
CA TYR A 294 -27.73 22.69 13.71
C TYR A 294 -27.33 22.73 12.25
N ASP A 295 -27.21 23.94 11.72
CA ASP A 295 -26.66 24.21 10.38
C ASP A 295 -26.01 25.61 10.40
N ILE A 296 -24.69 25.65 10.56
CA ILE A 296 -23.92 26.88 10.70
C ILE A 296 -23.00 27.00 9.49
N GLU A 297 -23.26 27.98 8.64
CA GLU A 297 -22.61 28.10 7.32
C GLU A 297 -21.17 28.63 7.40
N ASP A 298 -20.83 29.39 8.44
CA ASP A 298 -19.62 30.20 8.53
C ASP A 298 -18.84 30.00 9.82
N VAL A 299 -18.64 28.71 10.21
CA VAL A 299 -17.83 28.36 11.39
C VAL A 299 -16.36 28.68 11.16
N PRO A 300 -15.76 29.64 11.91
CA PRO A 300 -14.37 30.04 11.69
C PRO A 300 -13.38 29.10 12.38
N HIS A 301 -12.14 29.09 11.89
CA HIS A 301 -10.98 28.43 12.50
C HIS A 301 -11.25 26.98 12.92
N ALA A 302 -11.75 26.18 11.99
CA ALA A 302 -12.16 24.80 12.26
C ALA A 302 -11.03 23.80 11.97
N LEU A 303 -10.75 22.95 12.96
CA LEU A 303 -9.75 21.89 12.93
C LEU A 303 -10.46 20.55 13.06
N ARG A 304 -10.42 19.70 12.03
CA ARG A 304 -11.05 18.38 12.06
C ARG A 304 -10.22 17.42 12.89
N LEU A 305 -10.87 16.72 13.81
CA LEU A 305 -10.25 15.72 14.71
C LEU A 305 -10.67 14.28 14.38
N THR A 306 -11.91 14.10 13.89
CA THR A 306 -12.46 12.77 13.58
C THR A 306 -13.21 12.76 12.25
N THR A 307 -13.34 11.57 11.65
CA THR A 307 -14.19 11.37 10.47
C THR A 307 -15.68 11.47 10.82
N SER A 308 -16.06 11.17 12.05
CA SER A 308 -17.45 11.30 12.54
C SER A 308 -17.87 12.73 12.85
N GLY A 309 -17.02 13.74 12.61
CA GLY A 309 -17.41 15.14 12.69
C GLY A 309 -17.09 15.85 14.01
N THR A 310 -16.17 15.34 14.83
CA THR A 310 -15.64 16.11 15.96
C THR A 310 -14.61 17.12 15.45
N PHE A 311 -14.83 18.40 15.78
CA PHE A 311 -13.93 19.52 15.49
C PHE A 311 -13.49 20.23 16.76
N LEU A 312 -12.39 20.94 16.65
CA LEU A 312 -12.09 22.08 17.49
C LEU A 312 -12.30 23.32 16.61
N HIS A 313 -13.06 24.33 17.05
CA HIS A 313 -13.44 25.44 16.17
C HIS A 313 -13.70 26.74 16.91
N GLY A 314 -13.69 27.85 16.19
CA GLY A 314 -14.18 29.14 16.66
C GLY A 314 -15.69 29.12 16.87
N ASN A 315 -16.12 29.62 18.00
CA ASN A 315 -17.54 29.71 18.36
C ASN A 315 -17.85 31.18 18.70
N TYR A 316 -18.53 31.88 17.78
CA TYR A 316 -18.91 33.27 17.90
C TYR A 316 -20.37 33.46 18.39
N TRP A 317 -21.15 32.38 18.46
CA TRP A 317 -22.57 32.41 18.81
C TRP A 317 -22.86 32.13 20.29
N ALA A 318 -21.92 31.54 21.02
CA ALA A 318 -22.02 31.37 22.44
C ALA A 318 -21.64 32.66 23.18
N SER A 319 -22.24 32.87 24.36
CA SER A 319 -21.86 34.00 25.20
C SER A 319 -20.44 33.83 25.74
N GLU A 320 -19.79 34.94 26.10
CA GLU A 320 -18.41 34.91 26.60
C GLU A 320 -18.29 34.12 27.90
N GLU A 321 -19.32 34.17 28.73
CA GLU A 321 -19.42 33.50 30.04
C GLU A 321 -19.47 31.96 29.90
N THR A 322 -19.90 31.44 28.75
CA THR A 322 -19.96 30.00 28.46
C THR A 322 -18.57 29.38 28.49
N PHE A 323 -17.56 30.10 27.97
CA PHE A 323 -16.19 29.57 27.88
C PHE A 323 -15.53 29.54 29.27
N GLY A 324 -15.11 28.35 29.68
CA GLY A 324 -14.52 28.09 30.98
C GLY A 324 -15.54 27.72 32.05
N ALA A 325 -16.85 27.71 31.75
CA ALA A 325 -17.92 27.45 32.69
C ALA A 325 -18.85 26.30 32.30
N GLU A 326 -19.23 26.15 31.02
CA GLU A 326 -20.25 25.22 30.58
C GLU A 326 -19.87 24.46 29.33
N ASN A 327 -20.41 23.25 29.17
CA ASN A 327 -20.31 22.42 27.98
C ASN A 327 -21.67 22.42 27.27
N VAL A 328 -21.73 23.00 26.07
CA VAL A 328 -23.01 23.25 25.35
C VAL A 328 -23.00 22.79 23.91
N SER A 329 -21.94 22.14 23.42
CA SER A 329 -21.84 21.73 22.03
C SER A 329 -22.41 20.31 21.77
N HIS A 330 -22.53 19.93 20.50
CA HIS A 330 -22.92 18.59 20.08
C HIS A 330 -21.68 17.62 19.94
N GLY A 331 -20.65 17.85 20.77
CA GLY A 331 -19.45 16.99 20.80
C GLY A 331 -18.17 17.66 20.32
N CYS A 332 -18.23 18.82 19.68
CA CYS A 332 -17.05 19.61 19.30
C CYS A 332 -16.44 20.34 20.50
N VAL A 333 -15.21 20.81 20.36
CA VAL A 333 -14.57 21.72 21.31
C VAL A 333 -14.62 23.13 20.74
N GLY A 334 -15.32 24.04 21.41
CA GLY A 334 -15.46 25.46 21.03
C GLY A 334 -14.46 26.35 21.75
N LEU A 335 -13.78 27.20 21.03
CA LEU A 335 -12.99 28.33 21.52
C LEU A 335 -13.70 29.64 21.17
N ARG A 336 -13.60 30.67 22.04
CA ARG A 336 -14.16 31.98 21.76
C ARG A 336 -13.59 32.55 20.47
N ASP A 337 -14.49 33.06 19.62
CA ASP A 337 -14.15 33.72 18.36
C ASP A 337 -15.15 34.83 18.04
N VAL A 338 -14.95 35.52 16.94
CA VAL A 338 -15.89 36.45 16.34
C VAL A 338 -16.41 35.92 15.00
N ARG A 339 -17.55 36.39 14.55
CA ARG A 339 -18.07 36.00 13.23
C ARG A 339 -17.09 36.37 12.15
N GLY A 340 -16.80 35.42 11.26
CA GLY A 340 -15.77 35.56 10.22
C GLY A 340 -14.34 35.27 10.70
N GLY A 341 -14.13 35.07 12.01
CA GLY A 341 -12.83 34.76 12.61
C GLY A 341 -11.92 35.97 12.74
N ALA A 342 -11.13 36.03 13.80
CA ALA A 342 -10.06 37.03 13.97
C ALA A 342 -8.79 36.36 14.54
N PRO A 343 -7.59 36.75 14.12
CA PRO A 343 -6.33 36.11 14.54
C PRO A 343 -5.96 36.31 16.01
N ASP A 344 -6.48 37.35 16.63
CA ASP A 344 -6.23 37.70 18.02
C ASP A 344 -7.24 37.11 19.02
N THR A 345 -8.22 36.34 18.54
CA THR A 345 -9.14 35.55 19.38
C THR A 345 -8.46 34.28 19.88
N PRO A 346 -8.97 33.65 20.98
CA PRO A 346 -8.47 32.33 21.39
C PRO A 346 -8.49 31.27 20.29
N ALA A 347 -9.55 31.21 19.46
CA ALA A 347 -9.66 30.29 18.36
C ALA A 347 -8.67 30.60 17.24
N GLY A 348 -8.59 31.88 16.81
CA GLY A 348 -7.63 32.31 15.79
C GLY A 348 -6.20 32.08 16.22
N TRP A 349 -5.83 32.49 17.44
CA TRP A 349 -4.51 32.22 17.98
C TRP A 349 -4.16 30.73 17.92
N PHE A 350 -5.05 29.84 18.35
CA PHE A 350 -4.83 28.40 18.35
C PHE A 350 -4.71 27.86 16.92
N PHE A 351 -5.60 28.28 16.02
CA PHE A 351 -5.63 27.84 14.62
C PHE A 351 -4.31 28.12 13.91
N TYR A 352 -3.82 29.36 13.97
CA TYR A 352 -2.55 29.74 13.31
C TYR A 352 -1.30 29.15 13.97
N GLN A 353 -1.43 28.64 15.20
CA GLN A 353 -0.35 27.92 15.88
C GLN A 353 -0.35 26.42 15.59
N THR A 354 -1.39 25.87 14.94
CA THR A 354 -1.61 24.43 14.78
C THR A 354 -1.15 23.95 13.41
N LEU A 355 -0.58 22.74 13.37
CA LEU A 355 -0.24 21.99 12.17
C LEU A 355 -1.13 20.75 12.06
N ILE A 356 -1.38 20.30 10.82
CA ILE A 356 -1.86 18.94 10.59
C ILE A 356 -0.88 17.98 11.26
N GLY A 357 -1.38 16.99 12.00
CA GLY A 357 -0.54 16.08 12.79
C GLY A 357 -0.29 16.52 14.24
N ASP A 358 -0.75 17.70 14.69
CA ASP A 358 -0.76 18.06 16.10
C ASP A 358 -1.79 17.23 16.86
N VAL A 359 -1.53 17.01 18.15
CA VAL A 359 -2.37 16.15 19.01
C VAL A 359 -3.32 16.99 19.86
N VAL A 360 -4.58 16.58 19.89
CA VAL A 360 -5.60 17.04 20.85
C VAL A 360 -6.01 15.84 21.70
N GLU A 361 -5.69 15.89 23.00
CA GLU A 361 -6.09 14.87 23.97
C GLU A 361 -7.25 15.40 24.82
N VAL A 362 -8.40 14.73 24.76
CA VAL A 362 -9.57 15.06 25.57
C VAL A 362 -9.64 14.11 26.77
N VAL A 363 -9.85 14.67 27.94
CA VAL A 363 -9.98 13.94 29.20
C VAL A 363 -11.16 14.46 30.00
N ASN A 364 -11.62 13.63 30.95
CA ASN A 364 -12.69 13.96 31.88
C ASN A 364 -14.03 14.34 31.20
N SER A 365 -14.23 13.94 29.97
CA SER A 365 -15.52 13.88 29.31
C SER A 365 -16.28 12.63 29.78
N HIS A 366 -17.59 12.64 29.69
CA HIS A 366 -18.43 11.49 30.06
C HIS A 366 -18.60 10.48 28.92
N ASP A 367 -17.95 10.70 27.74
CA ASP A 367 -18.04 9.81 26.62
C ASP A 367 -16.93 8.73 26.66
N ARG A 368 -17.07 7.75 25.77
CA ARG A 368 -16.05 6.72 25.49
C ARG A 368 -14.79 7.32 24.85
N THR A 369 -13.72 6.55 24.88
CA THR A 369 -12.53 6.88 24.09
C THR A 369 -12.85 6.77 22.60
N VAL A 370 -12.39 7.75 21.81
CA VAL A 370 -12.53 7.75 20.35
C VAL A 370 -11.95 6.45 19.76
N ALA A 371 -12.66 5.87 18.80
CA ALA A 371 -12.23 4.66 18.13
C ALA A 371 -10.93 4.91 17.32
N ALA A 372 -10.10 3.89 17.23
CA ALA A 372 -8.78 4.01 16.59
C ALA A 372 -8.87 4.34 15.09
N ASP A 373 -9.94 3.92 14.42
CA ASP A 373 -10.25 4.17 13.01
C ASP A 373 -11.03 5.47 12.76
N ASN A 374 -11.47 6.15 13.82
CA ASN A 374 -12.20 7.41 13.69
C ASN A 374 -11.23 8.60 13.60
N GLY A 375 -10.95 9.05 12.39
CA GLY A 375 -9.84 9.93 12.07
C GLY A 375 -8.48 9.21 12.22
N LEU A 376 -7.47 9.89 12.74
CA LEU A 376 -6.15 9.31 13.06
C LEU A 376 -6.08 8.92 14.54
N GLY A 377 -7.11 8.21 15.02
CA GLY A 377 -7.27 7.79 16.43
C GLY A 377 -6.36 6.63 16.88
N GLY A 378 -5.48 6.15 16.04
CA GLY A 378 -4.62 4.98 16.27
C GLY A 378 -3.73 5.06 17.51
N TRP A 379 -3.48 6.28 18.07
CA TRP A 379 -2.73 6.49 19.31
C TRP A 379 -3.47 6.01 20.58
N ASN A 380 -4.75 5.69 20.47
CA ASN A 380 -5.54 5.11 21.56
C ASN A 380 -5.34 3.59 21.70
N LEU A 381 -4.71 2.94 20.71
CA LEU A 381 -4.28 1.54 20.83
C LEU A 381 -2.89 1.46 21.50
N SER A 382 -2.69 0.48 22.38
CA SER A 382 -1.36 0.12 22.83
C SER A 382 -0.49 -0.32 21.65
N TRP A 383 0.83 -0.24 21.77
CA TRP A 383 1.74 -0.66 20.69
C TRP A 383 1.57 -2.13 20.31
N GLN A 384 1.29 -2.99 21.28
CA GLN A 384 1.02 -4.40 21.03
C GLN A 384 -0.25 -4.57 20.17
N ARG A 385 -1.37 -3.95 20.58
CA ARG A 385 -2.63 -3.97 19.83
C ARG A 385 -2.47 -3.35 18.43
N TRP A 386 -1.64 -2.33 18.31
CA TRP A 386 -1.34 -1.75 17.01
C TRP A 386 -0.67 -2.77 16.08
N LYS A 387 0.37 -3.46 16.55
CA LYS A 387 1.07 -4.46 15.74
C LYS A 387 0.19 -5.66 15.36
N GLU A 388 -0.75 -6.06 16.20
CA GLU A 388 -1.71 -7.13 15.89
C GLU A 388 -2.55 -6.86 14.65
N GLY A 389 -2.72 -5.61 14.23
CA GLY A 389 -3.42 -5.21 13.01
C GLY A 389 -2.56 -5.27 11.74
N SER A 390 -1.26 -5.51 11.83
CA SER A 390 -0.39 -5.70 10.68
C SER A 390 -0.61 -7.08 10.03
N ALA A 391 -0.50 -7.14 8.71
CA ALA A 391 -0.54 -8.39 7.95
C ALA A 391 0.86 -8.98 7.67
N VAL A 392 1.92 -8.33 8.17
CA VAL A 392 3.34 -8.71 7.92
C VAL A 392 4.09 -8.93 9.23
N HIS A 393 3.65 -9.88 10.01
CA HIS A 393 4.36 -10.32 11.23
C HIS A 393 5.63 -11.10 10.90
#